data_bf655ef2f11b84cb92c8f2d02b3bd74b
#
_entry.id   bf655ef2f11b84cb92c8f2d02b3bd74b
#
_cell.length_a   1.000
_cell.length_b   1.000
_cell.length_c   1.000
_cell.angle_alpha   90.00
_cell.angle_beta   90.00
_cell.angle_gamma   90.00
#
_symmetry.space_group_name_H-M   'P 1'
#
loop_
_entity.id
_entity.type
_entity.pdbx_description
1 polymer ?
#
loop_
_entity_poly.entity_id
_entity_poly.type
_entity_poly.pdbx_seq_one_letter_code
_entity_poly.pdbx_strand_id
1 'polypeptide(L)'
;MVKLYDGGAYLVNGTEIVPESEAAKVESLTGKKANKDEAKKGTIAYGIMEAHNTSGDMDNLKIKFDAMASHDITFVGIIQTAKASGMEKFPLPYVLTNCHNSLCAVGGTINEDDHMFGLSAAKKYGGIYVPPHIAVIHQYMREMHAGCGKMILGSDSHTRYGALGTMAIGEGGGELVKQLLCDTYDVARPEVIAIYLDGKPNPWVGPQDIALAIIGAVFKNGYVKNKVMEFVGPGVSTMSTDYRNGIDVMTTETTCLSSIWRTDEDTKSFLTIHGRGDAYKELNPADVAYYDGVVYVDLSTVKPMIALPFHPSNTYEIDELNANLSDILHEVEQEAAKISQGNAEYHLVCLLY
;
A
#
# COMPACT_ATOMS: atom_id res chain seq x y z
N MET A 1 -15.31 0.61 -16.08
CA MET A 1 -13.95 0.42 -15.57
C MET A 1 -13.97 0.40 -14.04
N VAL A 2 -13.99 1.54 -13.34
CA VAL A 2 -14.05 1.60 -11.87
C VAL A 2 -15.38 2.18 -11.43
N LYS A 3 -16.04 1.55 -10.44
CA LYS A 3 -17.32 1.99 -9.87
C LYS A 3 -17.19 2.06 -8.34
N LEU A 4 -17.58 3.19 -7.76
CA LEU A 4 -17.68 3.37 -6.31
C LEU A 4 -19.10 3.09 -5.84
N TYR A 5 -19.23 2.40 -4.71
CA TYR A 5 -20.54 2.18 -4.07
C TYR A 5 -20.84 3.29 -3.08
N ASP A 6 -22.09 3.72 -3.04
CA ASP A 6 -22.59 4.64 -2.02
C ASP A 6 -22.88 3.85 -0.74
N GLY A 7 -22.01 3.98 0.27
CA GLY A 7 -22.11 3.28 1.54
C GLY A 7 -21.44 1.91 1.56
N GLY A 8 -21.63 1.22 2.70
CA GLY A 8 -20.99 -0.08 2.92
C GLY A 8 -21.70 -1.24 2.23
N ALA A 9 -21.01 -2.38 2.22
CA ALA A 9 -21.55 -3.61 1.65
C ALA A 9 -21.01 -4.84 2.37
N TYR A 10 -21.77 -5.92 2.29
CA TYR A 10 -21.32 -7.26 2.67
C TYR A 10 -20.72 -7.95 1.45
N LEU A 11 -19.60 -8.63 1.67
CA LEU A 11 -19.06 -9.61 0.72
C LEU A 11 -19.41 -10.99 1.26
N VAL A 12 -20.18 -11.75 0.47
CA VAL A 12 -20.66 -13.08 0.83
C VAL A 12 -19.91 -14.12 0.00
N ASN A 13 -19.35 -15.13 0.68
CA ASN A 13 -18.57 -16.22 0.08
C ASN A 13 -17.41 -15.73 -0.83
N GLY A 14 -16.89 -14.52 -0.58
CA GLY A 14 -15.78 -13.95 -1.31
C GLY A 14 -16.12 -13.45 -2.74
N THR A 15 -17.36 -13.57 -3.19
CA THR A 15 -17.75 -13.26 -4.57
C THR A 15 -19.00 -12.42 -4.72
N GLU A 16 -19.95 -12.47 -3.79
CA GLU A 16 -21.22 -11.75 -3.90
C GLU A 16 -21.19 -10.46 -3.10
N ILE A 17 -21.31 -9.32 -3.78
CA ILE A 17 -21.41 -8.02 -3.13
C ILE A 17 -22.87 -7.70 -2.86
N VAL A 18 -23.23 -7.54 -1.59
CA VAL A 18 -24.58 -7.17 -1.13
C VAL A 18 -24.51 -5.79 -0.48
N PRO A 19 -25.03 -4.72 -1.10
CA PRO A 19 -25.09 -3.40 -0.50
C PRO A 19 -25.76 -3.43 0.88
N GLU A 20 -25.34 -2.58 1.81
CA GLU A 20 -25.93 -2.51 3.16
C GLU A 20 -27.45 -2.28 3.13
N SER A 21 -27.93 -1.49 2.17
CA SER A 21 -29.37 -1.27 1.94
C SER A 21 -30.16 -2.54 1.60
N GLU A 22 -29.47 -3.59 1.17
CA GLU A 22 -30.04 -4.88 0.78
C GLU A 22 -29.64 -6.02 1.75
N ALA A 23 -29.26 -5.69 2.98
CA ALA A 23 -28.71 -6.64 3.98
C ALA A 23 -29.61 -7.90 4.19
N ALA A 24 -30.90 -7.82 3.92
CA ALA A 24 -31.80 -8.98 3.98
C ALA A 24 -31.39 -10.10 3.00
N LYS A 25 -30.71 -9.79 1.90
CA LYS A 25 -30.19 -10.80 0.96
C LYS A 25 -29.11 -11.68 1.58
N VAL A 26 -28.36 -11.19 2.56
CA VAL A 26 -27.33 -11.98 3.26
C VAL A 26 -27.95 -13.21 3.91
N GLU A 27 -29.12 -13.05 4.54
CA GLU A 27 -29.83 -14.18 5.16
C GLU A 27 -30.27 -15.21 4.11
N SER A 28 -30.73 -14.78 2.96
CA SER A 28 -31.12 -15.69 1.87
C SER A 28 -29.94 -16.46 1.27
N LEU A 29 -28.74 -15.88 1.27
CA LEU A 29 -27.52 -16.48 0.74
C LEU A 29 -26.80 -17.39 1.74
N THR A 30 -26.92 -17.11 3.04
CA THR A 30 -26.10 -17.77 4.08
C THR A 30 -26.91 -18.52 5.14
N GLY A 31 -28.24 -18.31 5.18
CA GLY A 31 -29.11 -18.82 6.26
C GLY A 31 -28.94 -18.07 7.61
N LYS A 32 -28.15 -17.00 7.66
CA LYS A 32 -27.89 -16.20 8.87
C LYS A 32 -28.20 -14.74 8.64
N LYS A 33 -28.84 -14.08 9.60
CA LYS A 33 -29.08 -12.64 9.54
C LYS A 33 -27.78 -11.87 9.47
N ALA A 34 -27.76 -10.82 8.65
CA ALA A 34 -26.66 -9.89 8.60
C ALA A 34 -26.46 -9.23 9.98
N ASN A 35 -25.23 -9.27 10.46
CA ASN A 35 -24.80 -8.53 11.64
C ASN A 35 -23.54 -7.75 11.25
N LYS A 36 -23.66 -6.43 11.16
CA LYS A 36 -22.59 -5.55 10.69
C LYS A 36 -21.33 -5.65 11.55
N ASP A 37 -21.48 -5.60 12.87
CA ASP A 37 -20.35 -5.57 13.79
C ASP A 37 -19.60 -6.92 13.79
N GLU A 38 -20.31 -8.03 13.68
CA GLU A 38 -19.68 -9.34 13.53
C GLU A 38 -19.06 -9.51 12.14
N ALA A 39 -19.72 -9.02 11.07
CA ALA A 39 -19.20 -9.12 9.72
C ALA A 39 -17.95 -8.25 9.50
N LYS A 40 -17.79 -7.12 10.21
CA LYS A 40 -16.55 -6.33 10.20
C LYS A 40 -15.34 -7.14 10.64
N LYS A 41 -15.51 -8.06 11.59
CA LYS A 41 -14.45 -8.98 12.05
C LYS A 41 -14.05 -10.00 10.99
N GLY A 42 -14.86 -10.16 9.95
CA GLY A 42 -14.62 -11.05 8.82
C GLY A 42 -13.65 -10.51 7.78
N THR A 43 -13.17 -9.26 7.88
CA THR A 43 -12.17 -8.73 6.96
C THR A 43 -10.77 -9.23 7.32
N ILE A 44 -9.90 -9.40 6.33
CA ILE A 44 -8.49 -9.78 6.53
C ILE A 44 -7.79 -8.73 7.39
N ALA A 45 -8.03 -7.45 7.08
CA ALA A 45 -7.45 -6.32 7.78
C ALA A 45 -7.80 -6.33 9.28
N TYR A 46 -9.05 -6.62 9.64
CA TYR A 46 -9.45 -6.70 11.04
C TYR A 46 -8.64 -7.75 11.81
N GLY A 47 -8.55 -8.95 11.27
CA GLY A 47 -7.81 -10.04 11.93
C GLY A 47 -6.32 -9.75 12.10
N ILE A 48 -5.69 -9.06 11.14
CA ILE A 48 -4.29 -8.65 11.25
C ILE A 48 -4.12 -7.56 12.31
N MET A 49 -4.98 -6.53 12.29
CA MET A 49 -4.93 -5.47 13.30
C MET A 49 -5.20 -6.01 14.71
N GLU A 50 -6.16 -6.91 14.88
CA GLU A 50 -6.46 -7.54 16.18
C GLU A 50 -5.25 -8.30 16.73
N ALA A 51 -4.55 -9.06 15.88
CA ALA A 51 -3.36 -9.82 16.26
C ALA A 51 -2.18 -8.96 16.71
N HIS A 52 -2.10 -7.70 16.25
CA HIS A 52 -1.00 -6.77 16.56
C HIS A 52 -1.40 -5.68 17.58
N ASN A 53 -2.68 -5.64 17.95
CA ASN A 53 -3.18 -4.67 18.91
C ASN A 53 -2.90 -5.09 20.34
N THR A 54 -2.25 -4.20 21.10
CA THR A 54 -1.91 -4.45 22.52
C THR A 54 -2.82 -3.69 23.49
N SER A 55 -3.76 -2.87 23.00
CA SER A 55 -4.67 -2.11 23.85
C SER A 55 -5.79 -2.96 24.47
N GLY A 56 -6.18 -4.06 23.79
CA GLY A 56 -7.40 -4.80 24.12
C GLY A 56 -8.70 -4.09 23.69
N ASP A 57 -8.60 -2.89 23.09
CA ASP A 57 -9.70 -2.11 22.52
C ASP A 57 -9.53 -2.01 21.02
N MET A 58 -10.52 -2.56 20.27
CA MET A 58 -10.46 -2.52 18.81
C MET A 58 -10.92 -1.18 18.20
N ASP A 59 -11.41 -0.26 18.97
CA ASP A 59 -11.73 1.08 18.47
C ASP A 59 -10.52 2.03 18.58
N ASN A 60 -9.61 1.77 19.57
CA ASN A 60 -8.39 2.53 19.79
C ASN A 60 -7.18 1.58 19.81
N LEU A 61 -6.58 1.39 18.66
CA LEU A 61 -5.50 0.42 18.46
C LEU A 61 -4.17 0.95 19.01
N LYS A 62 -3.39 0.05 19.61
CA LYS A 62 -1.99 0.23 19.97
C LYS A 62 -1.15 -0.85 19.32
N ILE A 63 -0.72 -0.58 18.11
CA ILE A 63 -0.09 -1.57 17.23
C ILE A 63 1.40 -1.70 17.56
N LYS A 64 1.86 -2.96 17.59
CA LYS A 64 3.26 -3.33 17.53
C LYS A 64 3.56 -4.05 16.23
N PHE A 65 4.63 -3.63 15.57
CA PHE A 65 5.02 -4.18 14.27
C PHE A 65 5.99 -5.37 14.43
N ASP A 66 6.00 -6.26 13.42
CA ASP A 66 6.92 -7.40 13.36
C ASP A 66 8.31 -7.01 12.88
N ALA A 67 8.42 -5.97 12.07
CA ALA A 67 9.68 -5.47 11.53
C ALA A 67 9.56 -4.00 11.12
N MET A 68 10.72 -3.37 10.96
CA MET A 68 10.84 -2.03 10.42
C MET A 68 11.80 -1.97 9.24
N ALA A 69 11.60 -0.98 8.37
CA ALA A 69 12.51 -0.71 7.25
C ALA A 69 12.72 0.80 7.07
N SER A 70 13.95 1.21 6.80
CA SER A 70 14.29 2.58 6.46
C SER A 70 15.38 2.63 5.39
N HIS A 71 15.37 3.69 4.62
CA HIS A 71 16.39 3.96 3.63
C HIS A 71 17.37 5.05 4.11
N ASP A 72 18.45 5.22 3.37
CA ASP A 72 19.58 6.09 3.65
C ASP A 72 19.22 7.56 3.91
N ILE A 73 18.17 8.08 3.30
CA ILE A 73 17.70 9.46 3.56
C ILE A 73 17.12 9.61 4.99
N THR A 74 16.58 8.55 5.58
CA THR A 74 15.76 8.65 6.80
C THR A 74 16.38 7.97 8.02
N PHE A 75 17.09 6.83 7.88
CA PHE A 75 17.54 6.05 9.04
C PHE A 75 18.50 6.82 9.94
N VAL A 76 19.31 7.72 9.40
CA VAL A 76 20.28 8.49 10.20
C VAL A 76 19.56 9.31 11.28
N GLY A 77 18.59 10.13 10.88
CA GLY A 77 17.83 10.96 11.81
C GLY A 77 17.00 10.13 12.80
N ILE A 78 16.38 9.04 12.33
CA ILE A 78 15.59 8.12 13.17
C ILE A 78 16.46 7.51 14.27
N ILE A 79 17.60 6.93 13.91
CA ILE A 79 18.48 6.25 14.86
C ILE A 79 19.14 7.25 15.82
N GLN A 80 19.55 8.42 15.34
CA GLN A 80 20.10 9.46 16.19
C GLN A 80 19.08 9.95 17.23
N THR A 81 17.84 10.15 16.84
CA THR A 81 16.76 10.57 17.75
C THR A 81 16.45 9.47 18.77
N ALA A 82 16.32 8.22 18.33
CA ALA A 82 16.08 7.09 19.22
C ALA A 82 17.26 6.90 20.22
N LYS A 83 18.50 7.03 19.75
CA LYS A 83 19.70 6.99 20.61
C LYS A 83 19.66 8.11 21.66
N ALA A 84 19.37 9.34 21.27
CA ALA A 84 19.27 10.47 22.19
C ALA A 84 18.16 10.27 23.23
N SER A 85 17.13 9.48 22.90
CA SER A 85 16.01 9.12 23.76
C SER A 85 16.23 7.84 24.58
N GLY A 86 17.45 7.26 24.57
CA GLY A 86 17.82 6.15 25.45
C GLY A 86 17.78 4.77 24.81
N MET A 87 17.66 4.65 23.48
CA MET A 87 17.72 3.36 22.81
C MET A 87 19.10 2.70 22.97
N GLU A 88 19.11 1.45 23.42
CA GLU A 88 20.33 0.64 23.60
C GLU A 88 20.55 -0.37 22.48
N LYS A 89 19.47 -0.93 21.92
CA LYS A 89 19.45 -1.89 20.79
C LYS A 89 18.16 -1.79 20.03
N PHE A 90 18.13 -2.32 18.82
CA PHE A 90 16.85 -2.44 18.08
C PHE A 90 16.00 -3.54 18.72
N PRO A 91 14.74 -3.21 19.12
CA PRO A 91 13.89 -4.17 19.83
C PRO A 91 13.20 -5.16 18.88
N LEU A 92 13.19 -4.89 17.58
CA LEU A 92 12.62 -5.72 16.53
C LEU A 92 13.53 -5.71 15.30
N PRO A 93 13.37 -6.63 14.35
CA PRO A 93 14.12 -6.61 13.10
C PRO A 93 14.00 -5.25 12.40
N TYR A 94 15.13 -4.60 12.19
CA TYR A 94 15.19 -3.30 11.51
C TYR A 94 16.15 -3.37 10.33
N VAL A 95 15.62 -3.14 9.13
CA VAL A 95 16.33 -3.17 7.87
C VAL A 95 16.73 -1.76 7.46
N LEU A 96 18.03 -1.56 7.27
CA LEU A 96 18.65 -0.31 6.83
C LEU A 96 19.17 -0.49 5.41
N THR A 97 18.54 0.17 4.44
CA THR A 97 18.88 0.03 3.02
C THR A 97 19.51 1.31 2.48
N ASN A 98 20.44 1.15 1.53
CA ASN A 98 21.12 2.26 0.86
C ASN A 98 20.66 2.30 -0.61
N CYS A 99 19.40 2.67 -0.84
CA CYS A 99 18.77 2.56 -2.14
C CYS A 99 18.33 3.90 -2.76
N HIS A 100 18.13 4.95 -1.98
CA HIS A 100 17.72 6.26 -2.48
C HIS A 100 18.91 7.11 -2.90
N ASN A 101 19.94 7.19 -2.06
CA ASN A 101 21.19 7.87 -2.35
C ASN A 101 22.32 6.89 -2.66
N SER A 102 21.99 5.71 -3.16
CA SER A 102 22.98 4.69 -3.56
C SER A 102 23.74 5.08 -4.82
N LEU A 103 24.03 6.35 -4.96
CA LEU A 103 24.67 6.98 -6.10
C LEU A 103 26.18 6.79 -6.01
N CYS A 104 26.64 5.54 -6.07
CA CYS A 104 28.07 5.24 -6.12
C CYS A 104 28.76 5.92 -7.31
N ALA A 105 28.00 6.32 -8.34
CA ALA A 105 28.51 7.07 -9.49
C ALA A 105 28.52 8.59 -9.28
N VAL A 106 27.80 9.10 -8.30
CA VAL A 106 27.67 10.55 -8.00
C VAL A 106 28.23 10.83 -6.60
N GLY A 107 29.10 9.98 -6.11
CA GLY A 107 29.62 9.97 -4.75
C GLY A 107 29.79 11.33 -4.12
N GLY A 108 28.88 11.66 -3.20
CA GLY A 108 29.05 12.77 -2.28
C GLY A 108 29.48 12.21 -0.93
N THR A 109 30.40 12.86 -0.27
CA THR A 109 30.86 12.45 1.06
C THR A 109 29.73 12.29 2.06
N ILE A 110 28.67 13.09 1.96
CA ILE A 110 27.47 12.98 2.82
C ILE A 110 26.80 11.62 2.63
N ASN A 111 26.61 11.16 1.40
CA ASN A 111 25.96 9.87 1.12
C ASN A 111 26.80 8.69 1.61
N GLU A 112 28.15 8.78 1.48
CA GLU A 112 29.07 7.78 1.98
C GLU A 112 29.05 7.74 3.52
N ASP A 113 28.99 8.89 4.18
CA ASP A 113 28.86 8.99 5.63
C ASP A 113 27.54 8.36 6.12
N ASP A 114 26.43 8.57 5.42
CA ASP A 114 25.13 7.94 5.73
C ASP A 114 25.21 6.40 5.60
N HIS A 115 25.89 5.89 4.56
CA HIS A 115 26.10 4.46 4.37
C HIS A 115 27.00 3.87 5.48
N MET A 116 28.08 4.55 5.84
CA MET A 116 28.95 4.13 6.94
C MET A 116 28.24 4.20 8.29
N PHE A 117 27.42 5.22 8.50
CA PHE A 117 26.56 5.31 9.67
C PHE A 117 25.59 4.12 9.75
N GLY A 118 24.88 3.80 8.67
CA GLY A 118 23.95 2.67 8.59
C GLY A 118 24.63 1.34 8.92
N LEU A 119 25.79 1.07 8.32
CA LEU A 119 26.60 -0.12 8.61
C LEU A 119 27.02 -0.21 10.09
N SER A 120 27.51 0.90 10.63
CA SER A 120 27.98 0.95 12.03
C SER A 120 26.79 0.82 13.00
N ALA A 121 25.66 1.43 12.70
CA ALA A 121 24.45 1.35 13.49
C ALA A 121 23.88 -0.08 13.50
N ALA A 122 23.79 -0.72 12.33
CA ALA A 122 23.34 -2.11 12.23
C ALA A 122 24.22 -3.06 13.08
N LYS A 123 25.55 -2.91 12.99
CA LYS A 123 26.49 -3.68 13.82
C LYS A 123 26.33 -3.41 15.31
N LYS A 124 26.11 -2.14 15.67
CA LYS A 124 26.05 -1.74 17.09
C LYS A 124 24.72 -2.13 17.73
N TYR A 125 23.60 -1.94 17.03
CA TYR A 125 22.27 -2.08 17.61
C TYR A 125 21.56 -3.38 17.20
N GLY A 126 22.15 -4.22 16.35
CA GLY A 126 21.62 -5.52 15.93
C GLY A 126 20.67 -5.45 14.74
N GLY A 127 20.87 -4.49 13.82
CA GLY A 127 20.07 -4.34 12.60
C GLY A 127 20.57 -5.16 11.41
N ILE A 128 19.81 -5.10 10.32
CA ILE A 128 20.15 -5.69 9.04
C ILE A 128 20.57 -4.57 8.10
N TYR A 129 21.81 -4.62 7.62
CA TYR A 129 22.33 -3.62 6.69
C TYR A 129 22.30 -4.16 5.26
N VAL A 130 21.66 -3.44 4.36
CA VAL A 130 21.62 -3.74 2.92
C VAL A 130 22.49 -2.72 2.19
N PRO A 131 23.63 -3.12 1.64
CA PRO A 131 24.53 -2.21 0.93
C PRO A 131 23.91 -1.68 -0.35
N PRO A 132 24.46 -0.56 -0.90
CA PRO A 132 24.01 -0.02 -2.18
C PRO A 132 24.13 -1.07 -3.29
N HIS A 133 23.27 -0.94 -4.32
CA HIS A 133 23.20 -1.80 -5.51
C HIS A 133 22.77 -3.26 -5.27
N ILE A 134 22.33 -3.63 -4.07
CA ILE A 134 21.79 -4.97 -3.82
C ILE A 134 20.30 -5.00 -4.18
N ALA A 135 19.51 -4.09 -3.61
CA ALA A 135 18.07 -4.02 -3.89
C ALA A 135 17.50 -2.66 -3.48
N VAL A 136 16.39 -2.28 -4.13
CA VAL A 136 15.51 -1.23 -3.62
C VAL A 136 14.84 -1.74 -2.33
N ILE A 137 14.63 -0.85 -1.34
CA ILE A 137 14.05 -1.19 -0.04
C ILE A 137 12.80 -2.07 -0.16
N HIS A 138 11.85 -1.68 -1.00
CA HIS A 138 10.58 -2.40 -1.12
C HIS A 138 10.74 -3.79 -1.71
N GLN A 139 11.62 -3.95 -2.69
CA GLN A 139 11.89 -5.27 -3.26
C GLN A 139 12.58 -6.17 -2.24
N TYR A 140 13.59 -5.65 -1.51
CA TYR A 140 14.23 -6.40 -0.44
C TYR A 140 13.24 -6.84 0.64
N MET A 141 12.37 -5.93 1.07
CA MET A 141 11.37 -6.25 2.09
C MET A 141 10.36 -7.29 1.62
N ARG A 142 9.91 -7.22 0.35
CA ARG A 142 9.02 -8.22 -0.24
C ARG A 142 9.66 -9.60 -0.30
N GLU A 143 10.89 -9.69 -0.77
CA GLU A 143 11.60 -10.95 -0.92
C GLU A 143 12.04 -11.55 0.41
N MET A 144 12.47 -10.72 1.39
CA MET A 144 13.17 -11.18 2.58
C MET A 144 12.36 -11.09 3.89
N HIS A 145 11.35 -10.24 3.98
CA HIS A 145 10.67 -9.96 5.26
C HIS A 145 9.15 -10.08 5.22
N ALA A 146 8.49 -9.65 4.15
CA ALA A 146 7.04 -9.73 4.03
C ALA A 146 6.53 -11.17 4.18
N GLY A 147 5.37 -11.35 4.76
CA GLY A 147 4.73 -12.65 4.95
C GLY A 147 3.29 -12.49 5.43
N CYS A 148 2.48 -13.52 5.21
CA CYS A 148 1.05 -13.45 5.43
C CYS A 148 0.69 -13.23 6.90
N GLY A 149 -0.10 -12.20 7.16
CA GLY A 149 -0.56 -11.82 8.48
C GLY A 149 0.40 -10.94 9.27
N LYS A 150 1.49 -10.46 8.68
CA LYS A 150 2.45 -9.56 9.32
C LYS A 150 2.04 -8.10 9.22
N MET A 151 2.61 -7.27 10.11
CA MET A 151 2.62 -5.81 10.01
C MET A 151 4.05 -5.26 9.98
N ILE A 152 4.33 -4.37 9.03
CA ILE A 152 5.66 -3.76 8.85
C ILE A 152 5.53 -2.23 8.81
N LEU A 153 6.39 -1.53 9.56
CA LEU A 153 6.48 -0.07 9.54
C LEU A 153 7.71 0.37 8.74
N GLY A 154 7.52 1.27 7.80
CA GLY A 154 8.61 1.82 7.01
C GLY A 154 8.67 3.34 7.03
N SER A 155 9.84 3.91 6.81
CA SER A 155 10.04 5.37 6.71
C SER A 155 9.84 5.91 5.29
N ASP A 156 9.40 5.07 4.38
CA ASP A 156 9.07 5.42 2.99
C ASP A 156 7.57 5.30 2.75
N SER A 157 6.98 6.27 2.06
CA SER A 157 5.55 6.29 1.76
C SER A 157 5.07 5.10 0.93
N HIS A 158 5.95 4.51 0.11
CA HIS A 158 5.66 3.32 -0.69
C HIS A 158 5.85 2.00 0.07
N THR A 159 5.89 2.04 1.39
CA THR A 159 5.90 0.83 2.24
C THR A 159 4.54 0.15 2.14
N ARG A 160 4.38 -0.68 1.10
CA ARG A 160 3.17 -1.42 0.73
C ARG A 160 3.56 -2.84 0.34
N TYR A 161 3.12 -3.82 1.11
CA TYR A 161 3.44 -5.24 0.91
C TYR A 161 2.20 -6.13 1.00
N GLY A 162 1.02 -5.52 0.77
CA GLY A 162 -0.29 -6.15 0.87
C GLY A 162 -0.43 -7.36 -0.03
N ALA A 163 0.12 -7.32 -1.24
CA ALA A 163 0.09 -8.43 -2.19
C ALA A 163 0.76 -9.72 -1.68
N LEU A 164 1.59 -9.61 -0.63
CA LEU A 164 2.23 -10.72 0.08
C LEU A 164 1.57 -11.02 1.43
N GLY A 165 0.35 -10.52 1.65
CA GLY A 165 -0.40 -10.72 2.88
C GLY A 165 0.14 -9.95 4.08
N THR A 166 0.94 -8.91 3.87
CA THR A 166 1.52 -8.07 4.92
C THR A 166 0.88 -6.68 4.92
N MET A 167 0.23 -6.28 6.00
CA MET A 167 -0.18 -4.88 6.18
C MET A 167 1.05 -4.04 6.49
N ALA A 168 1.45 -3.20 5.54
CA ALA A 168 2.60 -2.34 5.68
C ALA A 168 2.16 -0.87 5.69
N ILE A 169 2.76 -0.08 6.57
CA ILE A 169 2.44 1.33 6.76
C ILE A 169 3.72 2.14 6.57
N GLY A 170 3.64 3.17 5.73
CA GLY A 170 4.71 4.15 5.55
C GLY A 170 4.43 5.38 6.42
N GLU A 171 5.37 5.75 7.30
CA GLU A 171 5.19 6.83 8.26
C GLU A 171 6.42 7.72 8.39
N GLY A 172 6.24 8.87 9.02
CA GLY A 172 7.34 9.75 9.37
C GLY A 172 8.26 9.18 10.45
N GLY A 173 9.49 9.66 10.50
CA GLY A 173 10.54 9.17 11.40
C GLY A 173 10.13 9.11 12.88
N GLY A 174 9.24 9.97 13.34
CA GLY A 174 8.75 9.99 14.73
C GLY A 174 8.07 8.68 15.14
N GLU A 175 7.26 8.09 14.27
CA GLU A 175 6.59 6.81 14.56
C GLU A 175 7.57 5.64 14.61
N LEU A 176 8.61 5.66 13.75
CA LEU A 176 9.66 4.66 13.83
C LEU A 176 10.48 4.81 15.12
N VAL A 177 10.76 6.03 15.56
CA VAL A 177 11.44 6.26 16.85
C VAL A 177 10.64 5.68 18.01
N LYS A 178 9.32 5.85 18.04
CA LYS A 178 8.45 5.23 19.07
C LYS A 178 8.63 3.71 19.11
N GLN A 179 8.63 3.04 17.94
CA GLN A 179 8.85 1.59 17.89
C GLN A 179 10.24 1.20 18.41
N LEU A 180 11.29 1.98 18.09
CA LEU A 180 12.64 1.75 18.59
C LEU A 180 12.75 1.95 20.11
N LEU A 181 11.84 2.71 20.71
CA LEU A 181 11.74 2.91 22.16
C LEU A 181 10.72 1.95 22.82
N CYS A 182 10.29 0.90 22.10
CA CYS A 182 9.30 -0.08 22.56
C CYS A 182 7.90 0.49 22.81
N ASP A 183 7.58 1.65 22.23
CA ASP A 183 6.26 2.24 22.29
C ASP A 183 5.36 1.70 21.18
N THR A 184 4.13 2.15 21.06
CA THR A 184 3.12 1.67 20.13
C THR A 184 2.80 2.70 19.04
N TYR A 185 2.25 2.21 17.93
CA TYR A 185 1.60 3.04 16.93
C TYR A 185 0.12 3.16 17.28
N ASP A 186 -0.26 4.34 17.75
CA ASP A 186 -1.60 4.60 18.28
C ASP A 186 -2.48 5.18 17.16
N VAL A 187 -3.55 4.46 16.83
CA VAL A 187 -4.47 4.87 15.78
C VAL A 187 -5.90 4.43 16.09
N ALA A 188 -6.88 5.27 15.77
CA ALA A 188 -8.28 4.84 15.77
C ALA A 188 -8.45 3.76 14.68
N ARG A 189 -9.26 2.73 14.94
CA ARG A 189 -9.49 1.66 13.98
C ARG A 189 -9.94 2.24 12.64
N PRO A 190 -9.16 2.03 11.56
CA PRO A 190 -9.52 2.54 10.24
C PRO A 190 -10.73 1.79 9.68
N GLU A 191 -11.50 2.48 8.85
CA GLU A 191 -12.45 1.82 7.97
C GLU A 191 -11.73 0.93 6.96
N VAL A 192 -12.39 -0.15 6.52
CA VAL A 192 -11.89 -1.08 5.52
C VAL A 192 -12.72 -0.96 4.26
N ILE A 193 -12.07 -0.68 3.14
CA ILE A 193 -12.70 -0.55 1.83
C ILE A 193 -12.33 -1.76 0.98
N ALA A 194 -13.34 -2.50 0.49
CA ALA A 194 -13.09 -3.56 -0.47
C ALA A 194 -12.70 -2.97 -1.82
N ILE A 195 -11.56 -3.39 -2.33
CA ILE A 195 -11.18 -3.21 -3.74
C ILE A 195 -11.51 -4.54 -4.43
N TYR A 196 -12.73 -4.60 -4.96
CA TYR A 196 -13.25 -5.81 -5.56
C TYR A 196 -12.81 -5.89 -7.02
N LEU A 197 -11.94 -6.84 -7.31
CA LEU A 197 -11.38 -7.08 -8.63
C LEU A 197 -12.16 -8.19 -9.33
N ASP A 198 -12.71 -7.89 -10.49
CA ASP A 198 -13.44 -8.84 -11.33
C ASP A 198 -12.81 -8.99 -12.71
N GLY A 199 -13.00 -10.12 -13.34
CA GLY A 199 -12.47 -10.39 -14.67
C GLY A 199 -10.96 -10.59 -14.68
N LYS A 200 -10.34 -10.30 -15.83
CA LYS A 200 -8.90 -10.46 -16.10
C LYS A 200 -8.39 -9.28 -16.91
N PRO A 201 -7.18 -8.77 -16.62
CA PRO A 201 -6.57 -7.70 -17.42
C PRO A 201 -6.33 -8.16 -18.87
N ASN A 202 -6.51 -7.23 -19.81
CA ASN A 202 -6.08 -7.46 -21.19
C ASN A 202 -4.55 -7.55 -21.28
N PRO A 203 -3.98 -8.26 -22.28
CA PRO A 203 -2.53 -8.47 -22.38
C PRO A 203 -1.67 -7.20 -22.50
N TRP A 204 -2.27 -6.10 -22.94
CA TRP A 204 -1.60 -4.80 -23.11
C TRP A 204 -1.80 -3.86 -21.91
N VAL A 205 -2.47 -4.31 -20.87
CA VAL A 205 -2.72 -3.55 -19.62
C VAL A 205 -1.73 -4.03 -18.57
N GLY A 206 -0.93 -3.11 -18.06
CA GLY A 206 0.01 -3.37 -16.99
C GLY A 206 -0.55 -3.03 -15.60
N PRO A 207 0.18 -3.36 -14.53
CA PRO A 207 -0.25 -3.05 -13.16
C PRO A 207 -0.41 -1.54 -12.94
N GLN A 208 0.41 -0.73 -13.60
CA GLN A 208 0.34 0.74 -13.53
C GLN A 208 -1.00 1.28 -14.06
N ASP A 209 -1.54 0.70 -15.14
CA ASP A 209 -2.81 1.13 -15.70
C ASP A 209 -3.96 0.92 -14.71
N ILE A 210 -3.99 -0.25 -14.05
CA ILE A 210 -4.99 -0.56 -13.03
C ILE A 210 -4.84 0.35 -11.82
N ALA A 211 -3.61 0.58 -11.37
CA ALA A 211 -3.34 1.49 -10.27
C ALA A 211 -3.83 2.91 -10.58
N LEU A 212 -3.51 3.45 -11.76
CA LEU A 212 -3.95 4.79 -12.19
C LEU A 212 -5.47 4.88 -12.30
N ALA A 213 -6.13 3.84 -12.82
CA ALA A 213 -7.59 3.78 -12.88
C ALA A 213 -8.23 3.86 -11.49
N ILE A 214 -7.67 3.16 -10.50
CA ILE A 214 -8.14 3.21 -9.11
C ILE A 214 -7.83 4.59 -8.51
N ILE A 215 -6.59 5.09 -8.61
CA ILE A 215 -6.18 6.38 -8.05
C ILE A 215 -7.07 7.51 -8.58
N GLY A 216 -7.30 7.56 -9.89
CA GLY A 216 -8.17 8.55 -10.51
C GLY A 216 -9.60 8.54 -9.97
N ALA A 217 -10.12 7.36 -9.65
CA ALA A 217 -11.48 7.21 -9.14
C ALA A 217 -11.63 7.61 -7.65
N VAL A 218 -10.60 7.39 -6.82
CA VAL A 218 -10.74 7.47 -5.35
C VAL A 218 -10.05 8.66 -4.70
N PHE A 219 -9.08 9.30 -5.38
CA PHE A 219 -8.24 10.32 -4.73
C PHE A 219 -8.98 11.64 -4.50
N LYS A 220 -9.61 12.21 -5.55
CA LYS A 220 -10.23 13.55 -5.48
C LYS A 220 -11.39 13.64 -4.47
N ASN A 221 -12.10 12.55 -4.26
CA ASN A 221 -13.21 12.45 -3.31
C ASN A 221 -12.80 11.94 -1.92
N GLY A 222 -11.53 11.54 -1.75
CA GLY A 222 -11.02 11.01 -0.48
C GLY A 222 -11.62 9.66 -0.07
N TYR A 223 -12.15 8.88 -1.00
CA TYR A 223 -12.93 7.67 -0.73
C TYR A 223 -12.19 6.65 0.14
N VAL A 224 -10.87 6.53 -0.04
CA VAL A 224 -10.01 5.60 0.71
C VAL A 224 -9.03 6.32 1.66
N LYS A 225 -9.14 7.63 1.82
CA LYS A 225 -8.20 8.41 2.62
C LYS A 225 -8.18 7.94 4.08
N ASN A 226 -6.98 7.63 4.59
CA ASN A 226 -6.73 7.10 5.95
C ASN A 226 -7.47 5.79 6.26
N LYS A 227 -7.90 5.04 5.24
CA LYS A 227 -8.58 3.75 5.36
C LYS A 227 -7.67 2.62 4.88
N VAL A 228 -8.05 1.39 5.15
CA VAL A 228 -7.35 0.21 4.63
C VAL A 228 -8.02 -0.23 3.33
N MET A 229 -7.24 -0.41 2.27
CA MET A 229 -7.69 -1.00 1.01
C MET A 229 -7.50 -2.51 1.05
N GLU A 230 -8.58 -3.29 1.07
CA GLU A 230 -8.54 -4.74 1.06
C GLU A 230 -8.92 -5.28 -0.32
N PHE A 231 -7.95 -5.86 -1.01
CA PHE A 231 -8.10 -6.37 -2.37
C PHE A 231 -8.65 -7.80 -2.35
N VAL A 232 -9.84 -7.95 -2.91
CA VAL A 232 -10.65 -9.18 -2.91
C VAL A 232 -11.28 -9.43 -4.28
N GLY A 233 -12.04 -10.49 -4.39
CA GLY A 233 -12.73 -10.85 -5.63
C GLY A 233 -11.95 -11.85 -6.49
N PRO A 234 -12.60 -12.41 -7.53
CA PRO A 234 -12.03 -13.47 -8.36
C PRO A 234 -10.88 -12.99 -9.26
N GLY A 235 -10.86 -11.71 -9.61
CA GLY A 235 -9.82 -11.11 -10.45
C GLY A 235 -8.43 -11.18 -9.83
N VAL A 236 -8.32 -11.24 -8.49
CA VAL A 236 -7.01 -11.37 -7.81
C VAL A 236 -6.22 -12.56 -8.35
N SER A 237 -6.85 -13.73 -8.47
CA SER A 237 -6.18 -14.95 -8.93
C SER A 237 -5.86 -14.98 -10.42
N THR A 238 -6.21 -13.94 -11.18
CA THR A 238 -5.87 -13.82 -12.60
C THR A 238 -4.54 -13.09 -12.85
N MET A 239 -3.91 -12.59 -11.79
CA MET A 239 -2.68 -11.80 -11.81
C MET A 239 -1.59 -12.48 -10.97
N SER A 240 -0.35 -12.47 -11.47
CA SER A 240 0.80 -12.93 -10.69
C SER A 240 1.04 -12.03 -9.47
N THR A 241 1.76 -12.54 -8.48
CA THR A 241 2.14 -11.77 -7.29
C THR A 241 2.95 -10.52 -7.66
N ASP A 242 3.83 -10.60 -8.67
CA ASP A 242 4.58 -9.43 -9.15
C ASP A 242 3.67 -8.35 -9.74
N TYR A 243 2.65 -8.79 -10.50
CA TYR A 243 1.65 -7.87 -11.04
C TYR A 243 0.86 -7.19 -9.92
N ARG A 244 0.42 -7.94 -8.90
CA ARG A 244 -0.25 -7.40 -7.71
C ARG A 244 0.64 -6.43 -6.94
N ASN A 245 1.94 -6.72 -6.79
CA ASN A 245 2.92 -5.83 -6.18
C ASN A 245 3.02 -4.48 -6.91
N GLY A 246 2.93 -4.50 -8.24
CA GLY A 246 2.93 -3.28 -9.06
C GLY A 246 1.69 -2.39 -8.84
N ILE A 247 0.52 -2.99 -8.58
CA ILE A 247 -0.68 -2.25 -8.18
C ILE A 247 -0.57 -1.76 -6.73
N ASP A 248 -0.16 -2.66 -5.84
CA ASP A 248 -0.13 -2.45 -4.40
C ASP A 248 0.75 -1.27 -3.99
N VAL A 249 1.94 -1.14 -4.59
CA VAL A 249 2.88 -0.05 -4.30
C VAL A 249 2.28 1.32 -4.59
N MET A 250 1.44 1.42 -5.60
CA MET A 250 0.80 2.66 -6.02
C MET A 250 -0.39 3.07 -5.15
N THR A 251 -0.85 2.21 -4.23
CA THR A 251 -1.93 2.58 -3.31
C THR A 251 -1.56 3.75 -2.41
N THR A 252 -0.27 4.00 -2.20
CA THR A 252 0.20 5.18 -1.46
C THR A 252 -0.31 6.49 -2.05
N GLU A 253 -0.44 6.57 -3.37
CA GLU A 253 -0.94 7.75 -4.08
C GLU A 253 -2.44 8.01 -3.85
N THR A 254 -3.14 7.10 -3.20
CA THR A 254 -4.54 7.29 -2.81
C THR A 254 -4.70 7.91 -1.42
N THR A 255 -3.60 8.13 -0.69
CA THR A 255 -3.59 8.54 0.72
C THR A 255 -4.25 7.52 1.68
N CYS A 256 -4.36 6.25 1.28
CA CYS A 256 -4.80 5.20 2.19
C CYS A 256 -3.78 4.94 3.30
N LEU A 257 -4.24 4.43 4.45
CA LEU A 257 -3.37 4.07 5.56
C LEU A 257 -2.50 2.86 5.22
N SER A 258 -3.11 1.83 4.67
CA SER A 258 -2.46 0.58 4.30
C SER A 258 -3.25 -0.16 3.23
N SER A 259 -2.65 -1.22 2.70
CA SER A 259 -3.28 -2.15 1.77
C SER A 259 -3.04 -3.59 2.21
N ILE A 260 -3.98 -4.47 1.87
CA ILE A 260 -3.88 -5.91 2.10
C ILE A 260 -4.63 -6.66 1.00
N TRP A 261 -4.14 -7.81 0.59
CA TRP A 261 -4.74 -8.65 -0.43
C TRP A 261 -5.07 -10.02 0.11
N ARG A 262 -6.12 -10.63 -0.41
CA ARG A 262 -6.27 -12.08 -0.25
C ARG A 262 -5.06 -12.78 -0.84
N THR A 263 -4.65 -13.90 -0.24
CA THR A 263 -3.48 -14.66 -0.70
C THR A 263 -3.91 -16.00 -1.32
N ASP A 264 -3.09 -16.53 -2.21
CA ASP A 264 -3.35 -17.76 -2.95
C ASP A 264 -2.05 -18.50 -3.29
N GLU A 265 -2.12 -19.53 -4.16
CA GLU A 265 -0.98 -20.33 -4.56
C GLU A 265 0.11 -19.51 -5.29
N ASP A 266 -0.23 -18.40 -5.99
CA ASP A 266 0.76 -17.50 -6.57
C ASP A 266 1.59 -16.81 -5.48
N THR A 267 0.93 -16.32 -4.41
CA THR A 267 1.61 -15.76 -3.24
C THR A 267 2.52 -16.78 -2.58
N LYS A 268 2.04 -18.02 -2.42
CA LYS A 268 2.82 -19.13 -1.87
C LYS A 268 4.04 -19.46 -2.74
N SER A 269 3.84 -19.50 -4.05
CA SER A 269 4.92 -19.74 -5.02
C SER A 269 6.00 -18.67 -4.93
N PHE A 270 5.62 -17.38 -4.91
CA PHE A 270 6.55 -16.27 -4.73
C PHE A 270 7.39 -16.44 -3.45
N LEU A 271 6.76 -16.65 -2.31
CA LEU A 271 7.46 -16.83 -1.04
C LEU A 271 8.37 -18.08 -1.06
N THR A 272 7.93 -19.17 -1.69
CA THR A 272 8.69 -20.42 -1.79
C THR A 272 9.95 -20.26 -2.63
N ILE A 273 9.86 -19.56 -3.78
CA ILE A 273 11.01 -19.27 -4.66
C ILE A 273 12.09 -18.48 -3.89
N HIS A 274 11.69 -17.61 -2.97
CA HIS A 274 12.60 -16.85 -2.12
C HIS A 274 13.02 -17.61 -0.83
N GLY A 275 12.77 -18.92 -0.76
CA GLY A 275 13.15 -19.74 0.40
C GLY A 275 12.31 -19.48 1.66
N ARG A 276 11.12 -18.89 1.51
CA ARG A 276 10.27 -18.42 2.61
C ARG A 276 8.84 -18.96 2.55
N GLY A 277 8.69 -20.17 2.04
CA GLY A 277 7.37 -20.82 1.94
C GLY A 277 6.64 -20.98 3.30
N ASP A 278 7.38 -21.01 4.41
CA ASP A 278 6.86 -21.01 5.78
C ASP A 278 6.18 -19.68 6.19
N ALA A 279 6.48 -18.59 5.50
CA ALA A 279 5.83 -17.29 5.70
C ALA A 279 4.46 -17.19 4.99
N TYR A 280 4.08 -18.22 4.23
CA TYR A 280 2.76 -18.27 3.60
C TYR A 280 1.68 -18.71 4.58
N LYS A 281 0.56 -18.01 4.52
CA LYS A 281 -0.73 -18.41 5.10
C LYS A 281 -1.83 -17.96 4.14
N GLU A 282 -2.83 -18.80 3.95
CA GLU A 282 -4.00 -18.41 3.20
C GLU A 282 -4.78 -17.35 3.98
N LEU A 283 -4.98 -16.19 3.36
CA LEU A 283 -5.75 -15.08 3.88
C LEU A 283 -6.94 -14.86 2.94
N ASN A 284 -8.12 -15.03 3.44
CA ASN A 284 -9.38 -14.74 2.77
C ASN A 284 -10.31 -14.01 3.73
N PRO A 285 -11.21 -13.15 3.24
CA PRO A 285 -12.32 -12.69 4.05
C PRO A 285 -13.17 -13.89 4.51
N ALA A 286 -13.83 -13.76 5.64
CA ALA A 286 -14.79 -14.76 6.12
C ALA A 286 -15.97 -14.92 5.15
N ASP A 287 -16.78 -15.97 5.32
CA ASP A 287 -17.98 -16.23 4.49
C ASP A 287 -18.92 -15.02 4.41
N VAL A 288 -18.94 -14.20 5.45
CA VAL A 288 -19.60 -12.89 5.46
C VAL A 288 -18.63 -11.87 6.05
N ALA A 289 -18.14 -10.95 5.22
CA ALA A 289 -17.36 -9.81 5.65
C ALA A 289 -18.09 -8.51 5.32
N TYR A 290 -17.97 -7.49 6.18
CA TYR A 290 -18.52 -6.16 5.92
C TYR A 290 -17.42 -5.15 5.68
N TYR A 291 -17.58 -4.38 4.62
CA TYR A 291 -16.70 -3.28 4.23
C TYR A 291 -17.44 -1.95 4.32
N ASP A 292 -16.75 -0.91 4.76
CA ASP A 292 -17.31 0.43 4.91
C ASP A 292 -17.51 1.15 3.55
N GLY A 293 -17.02 0.55 2.46
CA GLY A 293 -17.22 0.96 1.08
C GLY A 293 -16.67 -0.08 0.12
N VAL A 294 -16.99 0.05 -1.15
CA VAL A 294 -16.52 -0.85 -2.22
C VAL A 294 -16.09 -0.05 -3.44
N VAL A 295 -14.90 -0.37 -3.92
CA VAL A 295 -14.38 0.02 -5.22
C VAL A 295 -14.43 -1.22 -6.11
N TYR A 296 -15.41 -1.28 -7.01
CA TYR A 296 -15.53 -2.37 -7.98
C TYR A 296 -14.68 -2.03 -9.21
N VAL A 297 -13.81 -2.94 -9.61
CA VAL A 297 -12.92 -2.80 -10.77
C VAL A 297 -13.16 -3.96 -11.72
N ASP A 298 -13.72 -3.68 -12.87
CA ASP A 298 -13.77 -4.64 -13.99
C ASP A 298 -12.43 -4.57 -14.76
N LEU A 299 -11.55 -5.52 -14.47
CA LEU A 299 -10.21 -5.60 -15.05
C LEU A 299 -10.23 -5.74 -16.57
N SER A 300 -11.27 -6.35 -17.14
CA SER A 300 -11.41 -6.57 -18.58
C SER A 300 -11.65 -5.29 -19.37
N THR A 301 -12.12 -4.24 -18.68
CA THR A 301 -12.44 -2.94 -19.28
C THR A 301 -11.39 -1.86 -19.03
N VAL A 302 -10.35 -2.16 -18.25
CA VAL A 302 -9.23 -1.24 -18.06
C VAL A 302 -8.46 -1.11 -19.36
N LYS A 303 -8.12 0.11 -19.72
CA LYS A 303 -7.32 0.46 -20.88
C LYS A 303 -5.94 0.97 -20.44
N PRO A 304 -4.97 1.11 -21.36
CA PRO A 304 -3.73 1.81 -21.10
C PRO A 304 -3.99 3.24 -20.60
N MET A 305 -3.35 3.59 -19.48
CA MET A 305 -3.56 4.84 -18.77
C MET A 305 -2.29 5.70 -18.77
N ILE A 306 -2.47 6.99 -18.58
CA ILE A 306 -1.38 7.93 -18.39
C ILE A 306 -1.73 8.91 -17.28
N ALA A 307 -0.76 9.28 -16.46
CA ALA A 307 -0.90 10.34 -15.49
C ALA A 307 -0.18 11.61 -15.97
N LEU A 308 -0.85 12.73 -15.82
CA LEU A 308 -0.29 14.05 -16.11
C LEU A 308 0.11 14.76 -14.80
N PRO A 309 0.94 15.82 -14.87
CA PRO A 309 1.24 16.61 -13.70
C PRO A 309 -0.05 17.16 -13.03
N PHE A 310 -0.08 17.35 -11.71
CA PHE A 310 1.02 17.28 -10.77
C PHE A 310 0.90 16.07 -9.82
N HIS A 311 -0.19 15.31 -9.92
CA HIS A 311 -0.47 14.16 -9.07
C HIS A 311 -0.98 12.99 -9.92
N PRO A 312 -0.66 11.72 -9.60
CA PRO A 312 -1.13 10.53 -10.35
C PRO A 312 -2.65 10.41 -10.50
N SER A 313 -3.44 11.13 -9.70
CA SER A 313 -4.90 11.19 -9.88
C SER A 313 -5.34 12.03 -11.07
N ASN A 314 -4.44 12.81 -11.67
CA ASN A 314 -4.68 13.48 -12.93
C ASN A 314 -4.41 12.51 -14.09
N THR A 315 -5.28 11.52 -14.22
CA THR A 315 -5.09 10.36 -15.09
C THR A 315 -6.18 10.26 -16.14
N TYR A 316 -5.79 9.77 -17.32
CA TYR A 316 -6.64 9.62 -18.49
C TYR A 316 -6.37 8.26 -19.14
N GLU A 317 -7.36 7.72 -19.84
CA GLU A 317 -7.09 6.71 -20.87
C GLU A 317 -6.25 7.36 -21.98
N ILE A 318 -5.25 6.65 -22.53
CA ILE A 318 -4.39 7.22 -23.58
C ILE A 318 -5.22 7.63 -24.80
N ASP A 319 -6.25 6.88 -25.16
CA ASP A 319 -7.14 7.22 -26.25
C ASP A 319 -7.93 8.51 -25.98
N GLU A 320 -8.37 8.72 -24.75
CA GLU A 320 -9.06 9.94 -24.31
C GLU A 320 -8.14 11.15 -24.38
N LEU A 321 -6.91 11.00 -23.85
CA LEU A 321 -5.89 12.03 -23.93
C LEU A 321 -5.61 12.43 -25.39
N ASN A 322 -5.38 11.46 -26.26
CA ASN A 322 -5.08 11.71 -27.66
C ASN A 322 -6.24 12.41 -28.40
N ALA A 323 -7.48 12.07 -28.07
CA ALA A 323 -8.66 12.69 -28.67
C ALA A 323 -8.86 14.16 -28.26
N ASN A 324 -8.37 14.54 -27.05
CA ASN A 324 -8.59 15.85 -26.44
C ASN A 324 -7.26 16.53 -26.02
N LEU A 325 -6.16 16.20 -26.68
CA LEU A 325 -4.81 16.52 -26.25
C LEU A 325 -4.60 18.00 -25.94
N SER A 326 -5.00 18.90 -26.84
CA SER A 326 -4.83 20.34 -26.68
C SER A 326 -5.53 20.89 -25.45
N ASP A 327 -6.77 20.48 -25.24
CA ASP A 327 -7.60 20.98 -24.14
C ASP A 327 -7.08 20.48 -22.79
N ILE A 328 -6.75 19.20 -22.70
CA ILE A 328 -6.22 18.58 -21.48
C ILE A 328 -4.86 19.19 -21.12
N LEU A 329 -3.96 19.39 -22.09
CA LEU A 329 -2.66 20.03 -21.82
C LEU A 329 -2.83 21.49 -21.39
N HIS A 330 -3.78 22.21 -21.96
CA HIS A 330 -4.09 23.57 -21.54
C HIS A 330 -4.61 23.65 -20.09
N GLU A 331 -5.42 22.69 -19.65
CA GLU A 331 -5.84 22.59 -18.24
C GLU A 331 -4.63 22.39 -17.31
N VAL A 332 -3.67 21.54 -17.68
CA VAL A 332 -2.44 21.35 -16.90
C VAL A 332 -1.59 22.61 -16.85
N GLU A 333 -1.48 23.36 -17.95
CA GLU A 333 -0.79 24.68 -18.00
C GLU A 333 -1.47 25.69 -17.06
N GLN A 334 -2.79 25.72 -17.01
CA GLN A 334 -3.53 26.58 -16.09
C GLN A 334 -3.28 26.22 -14.61
N GLU A 335 -3.20 24.93 -14.28
CA GLU A 335 -2.84 24.50 -12.94
C GLU A 335 -1.39 24.85 -12.59
N ALA A 336 -0.47 24.68 -13.53
CA ALA A 336 0.93 25.09 -13.37
C ALA A 336 1.04 26.59 -13.08
N ALA A 337 0.30 27.41 -13.81
CA ALA A 337 0.27 28.86 -13.61
C ALA A 337 -0.25 29.26 -12.22
N LYS A 338 -1.25 28.56 -11.68
CA LYS A 338 -1.72 28.76 -10.29
C LYS A 338 -0.66 28.43 -9.26
N ILE A 339 0.04 27.31 -9.42
CA ILE A 339 1.10 26.86 -8.51
C ILE A 339 2.28 27.82 -8.52
N SER A 340 2.68 28.31 -9.69
CA SER A 340 3.78 29.26 -9.83
C SER A 340 3.44 30.70 -9.45
N GLN A 341 2.18 30.97 -9.08
CA GLN A 341 1.69 32.32 -8.78
C GLN A 341 1.96 33.34 -9.91
N GLY A 342 1.98 32.88 -11.15
CA GLY A 342 2.29 33.70 -12.33
C GLY A 342 3.77 34.07 -12.52
N ASN A 343 4.67 33.46 -11.73
CA ASN A 343 6.11 33.73 -11.85
C ASN A 343 6.79 32.97 -13.00
N ALA A 344 6.10 32.05 -13.66
CA ALA A 344 6.63 31.32 -14.81
C ALA A 344 5.49 31.01 -15.79
N GLU A 345 5.79 31.14 -17.09
CA GLU A 345 4.94 30.64 -18.15
C GLU A 345 5.37 29.21 -18.48
N TYR A 346 4.41 28.27 -18.47
CA TYR A 346 4.62 26.88 -18.83
C TYR A 346 3.90 26.60 -20.14
N HIS A 347 4.64 26.12 -21.12
CA HIS A 347 4.10 25.60 -22.36
C HIS A 347 4.40 24.11 -22.43
N LEU A 348 3.38 23.28 -22.32
CA LEU A 348 3.52 21.84 -22.50
C LEU A 348 3.59 21.55 -24.00
N VAL A 349 4.78 21.25 -24.46
CA VAL A 349 4.98 20.68 -25.79
C VAL A 349 4.83 19.17 -25.66
N CYS A 350 3.87 18.62 -26.37
CA CYS A 350 3.72 17.17 -26.44
C CYS A 350 4.95 16.56 -27.10
N LEU A 351 5.84 16.00 -26.30
CA LEU A 351 6.91 15.12 -26.78
C LEU A 351 6.34 13.70 -26.78
N LEU A 352 5.65 13.33 -27.86
CA LEU A 352 5.33 11.94 -28.15
C LEU A 352 6.58 11.30 -28.75
N TYR A 353 7.19 10.43 -28.00
CA TYR A 353 8.15 9.45 -28.52
C TYR A 353 7.50 8.08 -28.57
#